data_a33ec76eaa14a2efcbf79f0f86e4a839
#
_entry.id   a33ec76eaa14a2efcbf79f0f86e4a839
#
_cell.length_a   1.000
_cell.length_b   1.000
_cell.length_c   1.000
_cell.angle_alpha   90.00
_cell.angle_beta   90.00
_cell.angle_gamma   90.00
#
_symmetry.space_group_name_H-M   'P 1'
#
loop_
_entity.id
_entity.type
_entity.pdbx_description
1 polymer ?
#
loop_
_entity_poly.entity_id
_entity_poly.type
_entity_poly.pdbx_seq_one_letter_code
_entity_poly.pdbx_strand_id
1 'polypeptide(L)'
;MFFTLIERHASMTTSSRVMHQAFRDKIMSAEEAARFIKHGDNVGMSGFTGSGQPKVVPYALAAQIEAAQARGEPFRIGVWTGASTAPELDGALAKANGIEMRLPYQSDPICRQKINEGTMQYADIHLSHVAQYVWFGFYGGLNVALVEVAAVLEDGSLVPSTSIGNNKTWLDQADKIILEVNSRQSMALRGMHDIYYGTQLPPHRLPIPMTHSDNRIGDPYLRVDPNKVVAVVETDAPDRNTAFSAPDAQSEMIAGHLVEFFKSEVKKGRLPASLLPLQSGVGNIANAVLDGLNKSSFEDMTAYTEVLQDGMLDMIASGKLRHASATAISLSENGLKYFEENIDMLRSKILLRPQEISNHPEVIRRLGILAMNGMIEADIYGNVNSTHIMGTRIMNGIGGSGDFARNAYISVFMTPSTAKNGQISCIVPMVSHVDHTEHDVQVLVTEQGLADLRGLAPKARAELVIKNCAHPDYRDQLMDYYQRSLRESPGKHTPHILTEALSWHERFEKTGSMKP
;
A
#
# COMPACT_ATOMS: atom_id res chain seq x y z
N MET A 1 17.14 -17.61 63.78
CA MET A 1 16.68 -18.47 62.67
C MET A 1 15.33 -17.90 62.24
N PHE A 2 15.37 -16.83 61.44
CA PHE A 2 14.17 -16.18 60.87
C PHE A 2 14.19 -16.39 59.38
N PHE A 3 13.23 -17.13 58.88
CA PHE A 3 12.95 -17.28 57.46
C PHE A 3 11.99 -16.14 57.07
N THR A 4 12.47 -15.22 56.29
CA THR A 4 11.66 -14.14 55.68
C THR A 4 11.00 -14.69 54.41
N LEU A 5 9.69 -14.85 54.45
CA LEU A 5 8.87 -15.09 53.26
C LEU A 5 8.92 -13.84 52.40
N ILE A 6 9.46 -13.97 51.19
CA ILE A 6 9.28 -12.97 50.13
C ILE A 6 7.95 -13.27 49.47
N GLU A 7 6.93 -12.48 49.81
CA GLU A 7 5.67 -12.42 49.06
C GLU A 7 5.96 -11.90 47.63
N ARG A 8 5.77 -12.78 46.69
CA ARG A 8 5.67 -12.34 45.27
C ARG A 8 4.38 -11.52 45.15
N HIS A 9 4.52 -10.22 44.99
CA HIS A 9 3.43 -9.39 44.51
C HIS A 9 3.00 -9.89 43.13
N ALA A 10 1.85 -10.54 43.09
CA ALA A 10 1.15 -10.81 41.84
C ALA A 10 0.82 -9.44 41.21
N SER A 11 1.42 -9.18 40.05
CA SER A 11 1.06 -8.02 39.23
C SER A 11 -0.43 -8.09 38.93
N MET A 12 -1.10 -6.95 39.02
CA MET A 12 -2.50 -6.78 38.65
C MET A 12 -2.72 -7.43 37.27
N THR A 13 -3.62 -8.38 37.21
CA THR A 13 -4.05 -9.05 35.99
C THR A 13 -4.64 -7.99 35.04
N THR A 14 -3.85 -7.57 34.05
CA THR A 14 -4.40 -7.01 32.82
C THR A 14 -5.41 -8.02 32.30
N SER A 15 -6.66 -7.62 32.13
CA SER A 15 -7.72 -8.49 31.58
C SER A 15 -7.19 -9.10 30.27
N SER A 16 -7.08 -10.43 30.21
CA SER A 16 -6.59 -11.12 29.02
C SER A 16 -7.41 -10.71 27.80
N ARG A 17 -6.72 -10.36 26.71
CA ARG A 17 -7.35 -10.02 25.42
C ARG A 17 -7.91 -11.25 24.71
N VAL A 18 -7.63 -12.44 25.22
CA VAL A 18 -8.17 -13.73 24.75
C VAL A 18 -9.31 -14.14 25.66
N MET A 19 -10.55 -13.79 25.29
CA MET A 19 -11.73 -13.99 26.16
C MET A 19 -12.38 -15.36 25.97
N HIS A 20 -12.27 -15.98 24.80
CA HIS A 20 -12.85 -17.27 24.47
C HIS A 20 -11.96 -18.43 24.98
N GLN A 21 -12.55 -19.40 25.72
CA GLN A 21 -11.80 -20.45 26.40
C GLN A 21 -10.98 -21.34 25.45
N ALA A 22 -11.57 -21.80 24.33
CA ALA A 22 -10.88 -22.66 23.38
C ALA A 22 -9.65 -22.01 22.73
N PHE A 23 -9.51 -20.68 22.76
CA PHE A 23 -8.33 -19.96 22.31
C PHE A 23 -7.32 -19.79 23.45
N ARG A 24 -7.77 -19.62 24.69
CA ARG A 24 -6.89 -19.58 25.86
C ARG A 24 -6.08 -20.87 26.01
N ASP A 25 -6.68 -22.01 25.73
CA ASP A 25 -6.05 -23.33 25.80
C ASP A 25 -4.95 -23.52 24.76
N LYS A 26 -4.84 -22.59 23.79
CA LYS A 26 -3.85 -22.59 22.70
C LYS A 26 -2.79 -21.49 22.86
N ILE A 27 -2.78 -20.78 23.98
CA ILE A 27 -1.75 -19.77 24.27
C ILE A 27 -0.40 -20.47 24.45
N MET A 28 0.59 -20.00 23.70
CA MET A 28 1.95 -20.54 23.71
C MET A 28 2.98 -19.45 23.33
N SER A 29 4.26 -19.79 23.42
CA SER A 29 5.32 -18.87 22.98
C SER A 29 5.39 -18.73 21.47
N ALA A 30 6.04 -17.65 20.99
CA ALA A 30 6.27 -17.43 19.56
C ALA A 30 7.09 -18.56 18.92
N GLU A 31 8.07 -19.11 19.67
CA GLU A 31 8.92 -20.21 19.22
C GLU A 31 8.13 -21.52 19.07
N GLU A 32 7.18 -21.78 19.96
CA GLU A 32 6.29 -22.94 19.85
C GLU A 32 5.31 -22.77 18.67
N ALA A 33 4.75 -21.60 18.51
CA ALA A 33 3.85 -21.25 17.40
C ALA A 33 4.56 -21.36 16.04
N ALA A 34 5.79 -20.87 15.92
CA ALA A 34 6.59 -20.95 14.69
C ALA A 34 6.80 -22.41 14.23
N ARG A 35 6.79 -23.39 15.12
CA ARG A 35 6.95 -24.82 14.77
C ARG A 35 5.81 -25.40 13.94
N PHE A 36 4.65 -24.72 13.88
CA PHE A 36 3.55 -25.13 13.01
C PHE A 36 3.80 -24.77 11.53
N ILE A 37 4.75 -23.87 11.26
CA ILE A 37 5.17 -23.49 9.91
C ILE A 37 6.33 -24.40 9.47
N LYS A 38 6.23 -24.95 8.26
CA LYS A 38 7.19 -25.93 7.72
C LYS A 38 7.84 -25.42 6.45
N HIS A 39 8.96 -26.04 6.08
CA HIS A 39 9.56 -25.82 4.76
C HIS A 39 8.53 -26.10 3.65
N GLY A 40 8.43 -25.16 2.70
CA GLY A 40 7.53 -25.25 1.56
C GLY A 40 6.11 -24.73 1.82
N ASP A 41 5.78 -24.34 3.07
CA ASP A 41 4.46 -23.75 3.35
C ASP A 41 4.29 -22.37 2.70
N ASN A 42 3.10 -22.10 2.21
CA ASN A 42 2.63 -20.76 1.90
C ASN A 42 1.99 -20.15 3.14
N VAL A 43 2.49 -19.01 3.57
CA VAL A 43 2.08 -18.34 4.81
C VAL A 43 1.45 -16.99 4.48
N GLY A 44 0.14 -16.85 4.72
CA GLY A 44 -0.59 -15.59 4.63
C GLY A 44 -0.41 -14.81 5.92
N MET A 45 0.22 -13.66 5.87
CA MET A 45 0.48 -12.83 7.05
C MET A 45 -0.33 -11.54 7.00
N SER A 46 -0.87 -11.13 8.15
CA SER A 46 -1.59 -9.86 8.28
C SER A 46 -0.68 -8.66 8.05
N GLY A 47 -1.28 -7.51 7.92
CA GLY A 47 -0.57 -6.23 7.80
C GLY A 47 -0.83 -5.52 6.48
N PHE A 48 -0.69 -4.19 6.58
CA PHE A 48 -0.65 -3.30 5.43
C PHE A 48 0.23 -2.10 5.82
N THR A 49 1.20 -1.71 4.97
CA THR A 49 2.31 -0.84 5.38
C THR A 49 3.02 -1.41 6.61
N GLY A 50 3.37 -0.61 7.60
CA GLY A 50 3.94 -1.05 8.89
C GLY A 50 2.89 -1.23 10.00
N SER A 51 1.61 -1.48 9.64
CA SER A 51 0.48 -1.57 10.57
C SER A 51 -0.16 -2.95 10.56
N GLY A 52 -0.46 -3.49 11.74
CA GLY A 52 -1.23 -4.72 11.90
C GLY A 52 -0.54 -5.99 11.41
N GLN A 53 0.77 -5.96 11.18
CA GLN A 53 1.56 -7.14 10.85
C GLN A 53 1.88 -7.95 12.12
N PRO A 54 2.16 -9.26 11.99
CA PRO A 54 2.68 -10.04 13.10
C PRO A 54 4.03 -9.49 13.57
N LYS A 55 4.26 -9.46 14.88
CA LYS A 55 5.42 -8.79 15.50
C LYS A 55 6.48 -9.76 16.01
N VAL A 56 6.07 -10.90 16.59
CA VAL A 56 7.00 -11.79 17.34
C VAL A 56 7.19 -13.14 16.68
N VAL A 57 6.14 -13.74 16.11
CA VAL A 57 6.26 -15.05 15.43
C VAL A 57 7.18 -14.98 14.21
N PRO A 58 7.23 -13.93 13.38
CA PRO A 58 8.19 -13.86 12.27
C PRO A 58 9.65 -13.89 12.72
N TYR A 59 10.01 -13.28 13.85
CA TYR A 59 11.37 -13.37 14.40
C TYR A 59 11.69 -14.79 14.89
N ALA A 60 10.76 -15.44 15.60
CA ALA A 60 10.93 -16.83 16.04
C ALA A 60 11.06 -17.78 14.84
N LEU A 61 10.27 -17.55 13.79
CA LEU A 61 10.36 -18.29 12.53
C LEU A 61 11.70 -18.06 11.82
N ALA A 62 12.19 -16.83 11.76
CA ALA A 62 13.51 -16.53 11.20
C ALA A 62 14.63 -17.27 11.92
N ALA A 63 14.60 -17.28 13.26
CA ALA A 63 15.56 -18.05 14.07
C ALA A 63 15.46 -19.57 13.84
N GLN A 64 14.23 -20.09 13.69
CA GLN A 64 14.00 -21.51 13.35
C GLN A 64 14.56 -21.85 11.96
N ILE A 65 14.38 -20.97 10.97
CA ILE A 65 14.93 -21.12 9.61
C ILE A 65 16.45 -21.14 9.65
N GLU A 66 17.09 -20.18 10.33
CA GLU A 66 18.55 -20.11 10.47
C GLU A 66 19.11 -21.38 11.13
N ALA A 67 18.44 -21.87 12.20
CA ALA A 67 18.85 -23.09 12.88
C ALA A 67 18.72 -24.34 12.00
N ALA A 68 17.70 -24.46 11.17
CA ALA A 68 17.53 -25.55 10.21
C ALA A 68 18.63 -25.52 9.14
N GLN A 69 18.86 -24.34 8.54
CA GLN A 69 19.89 -24.18 7.51
C GLN A 69 21.31 -24.43 8.05
N ALA A 70 21.58 -24.07 9.30
CA ALA A 70 22.86 -24.39 9.97
C ALA A 70 23.10 -25.90 10.10
N ARG A 71 22.04 -26.72 10.12
CA ARG A 71 22.12 -28.19 10.09
C ARG A 71 22.13 -28.78 8.66
N GLY A 72 22.13 -27.94 7.63
CA GLY A 72 22.05 -28.36 6.23
C GLY A 72 20.63 -28.75 5.78
N GLU A 73 19.61 -28.44 6.57
CA GLU A 73 18.20 -28.69 6.25
C GLU A 73 17.62 -27.48 5.49
N PRO A 74 16.99 -27.68 4.31
CA PRO A 74 16.36 -26.58 3.60
C PRO A 74 15.14 -26.06 4.38
N PHE A 75 15.01 -24.74 4.51
CA PHE A 75 13.82 -24.15 5.09
C PHE A 75 13.54 -22.79 4.42
N ARG A 76 12.59 -22.77 3.51
CA ARG A 76 12.07 -21.56 2.85
C ARG A 76 10.56 -21.67 2.72
N ILE A 77 9.87 -20.54 2.71
CA ILE A 77 8.41 -20.44 2.68
C ILE A 77 7.94 -19.42 1.63
N GLY A 78 6.70 -19.54 1.20
CA GLY A 78 5.99 -18.46 0.52
C GLY A 78 5.49 -17.46 1.56
N VAL A 79 5.73 -16.16 1.35
CA VAL A 79 5.24 -15.06 2.22
C VAL A 79 4.27 -14.20 1.45
N TRP A 80 2.99 -14.28 1.83
CA TRP A 80 1.88 -13.59 1.20
C TRP A 80 1.28 -12.58 2.18
N THR A 81 1.14 -11.32 1.76
CA THR A 81 0.67 -10.25 2.66
C THR A 81 -0.34 -9.35 1.97
N GLY A 82 -0.75 -8.26 2.63
CA GLY A 82 -1.19 -7.04 1.98
C GLY A 82 0.00 -6.27 1.40
N ALA A 83 -0.09 -4.96 1.20
CA ALA A 83 1.10 -4.15 0.88
C ALA A 83 1.92 -3.87 2.16
N SER A 84 2.35 -4.93 2.84
CA SER A 84 3.08 -4.88 4.10
C SER A 84 4.57 -4.54 3.87
N THR A 85 5.17 -3.77 4.77
CA THR A 85 6.54 -3.26 4.63
C THR A 85 7.29 -3.24 5.97
N ALA A 86 7.06 -4.24 6.80
CA ALA A 86 7.61 -4.27 8.16
C ALA A 86 8.95 -5.01 8.26
N PRO A 87 9.95 -4.43 8.97
CA PRO A 87 11.24 -5.09 9.19
C PRO A 87 11.11 -6.41 9.98
N GLU A 88 10.12 -6.54 10.85
CA GLU A 88 9.85 -7.74 11.62
C GLU A 88 9.51 -8.94 10.75
N LEU A 89 8.79 -8.68 9.67
CA LEU A 89 8.31 -9.68 8.74
C LEU A 89 9.29 -9.84 7.57
N ASP A 90 9.36 -8.83 6.70
CA ASP A 90 10.16 -8.88 5.47
C ASP A 90 11.65 -8.93 5.78
N GLY A 91 12.15 -8.01 6.60
CA GLY A 91 13.57 -7.89 6.91
C GLY A 91 14.14 -9.12 7.62
N ALA A 92 13.45 -9.60 8.67
CA ALA A 92 13.90 -10.75 9.45
C ALA A 92 13.92 -12.03 8.60
N LEU A 93 12.84 -12.34 7.91
CA LEU A 93 12.73 -13.54 7.07
C LEU A 93 13.65 -13.50 5.85
N ALA A 94 13.81 -12.33 5.22
CA ALA A 94 14.74 -12.18 4.11
C ALA A 94 16.21 -12.33 4.56
N LYS A 95 16.57 -11.76 5.73
CA LYS A 95 17.91 -11.91 6.32
C LYS A 95 18.23 -13.37 6.60
N ALA A 96 17.27 -14.12 7.15
CA ALA A 96 17.39 -15.56 7.39
C ALA A 96 17.38 -16.41 6.10
N ASN A 97 17.32 -15.78 4.92
CA ASN A 97 17.17 -16.48 3.62
C ASN A 97 15.96 -17.43 3.58
N GLY A 98 14.89 -17.08 4.29
CA GLY A 98 13.71 -17.91 4.53
C GLY A 98 12.59 -17.75 3.51
N ILE A 99 12.66 -16.78 2.60
CA ILE A 99 11.59 -16.50 1.64
C ILE A 99 11.92 -17.13 0.30
N GLU A 100 11.04 -18.01 -0.19
CA GLU A 100 11.09 -18.57 -1.55
C GLU A 100 10.35 -17.67 -2.53
N MET A 101 9.10 -17.31 -2.17
CA MET A 101 8.20 -16.51 -2.99
C MET A 101 7.58 -15.39 -2.16
N ARG A 102 7.67 -14.15 -2.61
CA ARG A 102 7.05 -12.98 -2.00
C ARG A 102 5.97 -12.41 -2.90
N LEU A 103 4.81 -12.09 -2.36
CA LEU A 103 3.73 -11.35 -3.04
C LEU A 103 2.90 -10.53 -2.01
N PRO A 104 2.13 -9.53 -2.41
CA PRO A 104 2.03 -8.89 -3.73
C PRO A 104 2.94 -7.66 -3.85
N TYR A 105 3.50 -7.19 -2.74
CA TYR A 105 4.24 -5.93 -2.63
C TYR A 105 5.37 -6.05 -1.60
N GLN A 106 6.47 -5.35 -1.83
CA GLN A 106 7.58 -5.23 -0.89
C GLN A 106 8.26 -3.86 -1.02
N SER A 107 8.91 -3.41 0.05
CA SER A 107 9.78 -2.23 0.02
C SER A 107 10.98 -2.37 0.97
N ASP A 108 11.13 -3.53 1.61
CA ASP A 108 12.27 -3.82 2.49
C ASP A 108 13.57 -3.87 1.70
N PRO A 109 14.67 -3.22 2.16
CA PRO A 109 15.94 -3.19 1.43
C PRO A 109 16.55 -4.58 1.19
N ILE A 110 16.43 -5.51 2.14
CA ILE A 110 17.01 -6.86 2.02
C ILE A 110 16.19 -7.70 1.03
N CYS A 111 14.84 -7.65 1.13
CA CYS A 111 13.97 -8.26 0.14
C CYS A 111 14.27 -7.75 -1.27
N ARG A 112 14.34 -6.44 -1.44
CA ARG A 112 14.66 -5.80 -2.72
C ARG A 112 15.99 -6.27 -3.28
N GLN A 113 17.02 -6.33 -2.45
CA GLN A 113 18.33 -6.83 -2.86
C GLN A 113 18.22 -8.27 -3.38
N LYS A 114 17.63 -9.17 -2.60
CA LYS A 114 17.50 -10.59 -2.97
C LYS A 114 16.65 -10.83 -4.21
N ILE A 115 15.61 -10.06 -4.41
CA ILE A 115 14.79 -10.09 -5.64
C ILE A 115 15.63 -9.69 -6.85
N ASN A 116 16.36 -8.57 -6.77
CA ASN A 116 17.21 -8.10 -7.86
C ASN A 116 18.43 -9.01 -8.12
N GLU A 117 18.88 -9.79 -7.14
CA GLU A 117 19.92 -10.82 -7.26
C GLU A 117 19.37 -12.16 -7.80
N GLY A 118 18.04 -12.30 -7.93
CA GLY A 118 17.41 -13.54 -8.40
C GLY A 118 17.40 -14.67 -7.36
N THR A 119 17.68 -14.38 -6.08
CA THR A 119 17.70 -15.37 -5.00
C THR A 119 16.37 -15.50 -4.26
N MET A 120 15.43 -14.60 -4.51
CA MET A 120 14.05 -14.60 -4.02
C MET A 120 13.10 -14.37 -5.20
N GLN A 121 12.10 -15.22 -5.35
CA GLN A 121 11.04 -15.00 -6.33
C GLN A 121 10.07 -13.91 -5.83
N TYR A 122 9.58 -13.09 -6.74
CA TYR A 122 8.65 -12.03 -6.42
C TYR A 122 7.56 -11.90 -7.48
N ALA A 123 6.31 -11.90 -7.05
CA ALA A 123 5.17 -11.60 -7.90
C ALA A 123 4.56 -10.26 -7.47
N ASP A 124 4.75 -9.26 -8.32
CA ASP A 124 4.06 -7.97 -8.22
C ASP A 124 2.62 -8.13 -8.74
N ILE A 125 1.63 -7.81 -7.92
CA ILE A 125 0.22 -8.10 -8.23
C ILE A 125 -0.62 -6.90 -7.82
N HIS A 126 -1.60 -6.54 -8.67
CA HIS A 126 -2.65 -5.61 -8.26
C HIS A 126 -3.29 -6.04 -6.94
N LEU A 127 -3.42 -5.13 -6.00
CA LEU A 127 -3.91 -5.46 -4.66
C LEU A 127 -5.35 -6.01 -4.69
N SER A 128 -6.18 -5.57 -5.64
CA SER A 128 -7.53 -6.10 -5.85
C SER A 128 -7.56 -7.58 -6.26
N HIS A 129 -6.46 -8.09 -6.82
CA HIS A 129 -6.39 -9.47 -7.34
C HIS A 129 -5.93 -10.48 -6.30
N VAL A 130 -5.24 -10.07 -5.25
CA VAL A 130 -4.58 -11.00 -4.31
C VAL A 130 -5.57 -12.01 -3.71
N ALA A 131 -6.65 -11.53 -3.09
CA ALA A 131 -7.65 -12.39 -2.47
C ALA A 131 -8.24 -13.40 -3.46
N GLN A 132 -8.66 -12.94 -4.64
CA GLN A 132 -9.27 -13.83 -5.64
C GLN A 132 -8.28 -14.83 -6.23
N TYR A 133 -7.00 -14.49 -6.40
CA TYR A 133 -5.99 -15.43 -6.89
C TYR A 133 -5.71 -16.54 -5.87
N VAL A 134 -5.77 -16.21 -4.59
CA VAL A 134 -5.69 -17.21 -3.52
C VAL A 134 -6.93 -18.12 -3.55
N TRP A 135 -8.14 -17.58 -3.68
CA TRP A 135 -9.36 -18.38 -3.80
C TRP A 135 -9.40 -19.24 -5.07
N PHE A 136 -8.78 -18.78 -6.17
CA PHE A 136 -8.65 -19.57 -7.40
C PHE A 136 -7.55 -20.65 -7.32
N GLY A 137 -6.69 -20.59 -6.29
CA GLY A 137 -5.57 -21.49 -6.13
C GLY A 137 -4.42 -21.26 -7.11
N PHE A 138 -4.30 -20.05 -7.70
CA PHE A 138 -3.27 -19.76 -8.72
C PHE A 138 -1.84 -19.82 -8.18
N TYR A 139 -1.66 -19.66 -6.89
CA TYR A 139 -0.36 -19.78 -6.18
C TYR A 139 -0.25 -21.06 -5.34
N GLY A 140 -1.16 -22.02 -5.53
CA GLY A 140 -1.30 -23.19 -4.68
C GLY A 140 -2.18 -22.93 -3.45
N GLY A 141 -2.20 -23.87 -2.52
CA GLY A 141 -2.94 -23.77 -1.26
C GLY A 141 -2.26 -22.83 -0.26
N LEU A 142 -3.05 -22.26 0.64
CA LEU A 142 -2.57 -21.50 1.78
C LEU A 142 -2.46 -22.41 3.01
N ASN A 143 -1.24 -22.72 3.45
CA ASN A 143 -1.02 -23.69 4.54
C ASN A 143 -1.22 -23.06 5.91
N VAL A 144 -0.74 -21.82 6.11
CA VAL A 144 -0.82 -21.15 7.41
C VAL A 144 -1.26 -19.71 7.23
N ALA A 145 -2.20 -19.26 8.06
CA ALA A 145 -2.48 -17.85 8.30
C ALA A 145 -1.83 -17.40 9.60
N LEU A 146 -1.05 -16.35 9.58
CA LEU A 146 -0.47 -15.71 10.75
C LEU A 146 -1.04 -14.29 10.84
N VAL A 147 -1.98 -14.05 11.76
CA VAL A 147 -2.80 -12.85 11.80
C VAL A 147 -2.72 -12.16 13.15
N GLU A 148 -2.32 -10.87 13.13
CA GLU A 148 -2.44 -10.00 14.31
C GLU A 148 -3.89 -9.55 14.51
N VAL A 149 -4.34 -9.57 15.76
CA VAL A 149 -5.63 -9.04 16.20
C VAL A 149 -5.49 -8.28 17.52
N ALA A 150 -6.40 -7.33 17.79
CA ALA A 150 -6.42 -6.59 19.05
C ALA A 150 -6.99 -7.44 20.21
N ALA A 151 -7.91 -8.34 19.92
CA ALA A 151 -8.52 -9.23 20.90
C ALA A 151 -9.28 -10.39 20.25
N VAL A 152 -9.50 -11.45 21.01
CA VAL A 152 -10.47 -12.53 20.76
C VAL A 152 -11.63 -12.35 21.75
N LEU A 153 -12.84 -12.15 21.27
CA LEU A 153 -14.03 -11.92 22.08
C LEU A 153 -14.59 -13.24 22.66
N GLU A 154 -15.55 -13.14 23.58
CA GLU A 154 -16.18 -14.30 24.24
C GLU A 154 -16.87 -15.25 23.26
N ASP A 155 -17.44 -14.72 22.17
CA ASP A 155 -18.09 -15.48 21.09
C ASP A 155 -17.13 -16.06 20.07
N GLY A 156 -15.82 -15.85 20.24
CA GLY A 156 -14.78 -16.28 19.31
C GLY A 156 -14.51 -15.31 18.15
N SER A 157 -15.25 -14.21 18.03
CA SER A 157 -15.01 -13.18 17.04
C SER A 157 -13.68 -12.47 17.32
N LEU A 158 -12.98 -12.05 16.26
CA LEU A 158 -11.70 -11.36 16.37
C LEU A 158 -11.88 -9.85 16.15
N VAL A 159 -11.35 -9.05 17.05
CA VAL A 159 -11.23 -7.60 16.85
C VAL A 159 -9.98 -7.35 16.00
N PRO A 160 -10.12 -6.87 14.75
CA PRO A 160 -8.94 -6.59 13.94
C PRO A 160 -8.10 -5.46 14.55
N SER A 161 -6.84 -5.36 14.13
CA SER A 161 -5.92 -4.30 14.54
C SER A 161 -6.03 -3.06 13.63
N THR A 162 -4.96 -2.32 13.46
CA THR A 162 -4.88 -1.09 12.65
C THR A 162 -4.90 -1.34 11.13
N SER A 163 -4.91 -2.59 10.69
CA SER A 163 -5.09 -2.94 9.29
C SER A 163 -5.96 -4.19 9.11
N ILE A 164 -6.63 -4.27 7.95
CA ILE A 164 -7.35 -5.48 7.51
C ILE A 164 -6.57 -6.20 6.41
N GLY A 165 -6.08 -5.48 5.40
CA GLY A 165 -5.40 -6.12 4.28
C GLY A 165 -6.20 -7.32 3.74
N ASN A 166 -5.55 -8.47 3.67
CA ASN A 166 -6.16 -9.73 3.23
C ASN A 166 -6.54 -10.68 4.39
N ASN A 167 -6.63 -10.19 5.64
CA ASN A 167 -6.84 -11.04 6.82
C ASN A 167 -8.05 -11.97 6.69
N LYS A 168 -9.17 -11.45 6.14
CA LYS A 168 -10.35 -12.27 5.87
C LYS A 168 -10.02 -13.48 4.98
N THR A 169 -9.32 -13.24 3.88
CA THR A 169 -8.95 -14.30 2.94
C THR A 169 -7.97 -15.29 3.57
N TRP A 170 -7.02 -14.81 4.37
CA TRP A 170 -6.10 -15.70 5.09
C TRP A 170 -6.84 -16.63 6.05
N LEU A 171 -7.75 -16.09 6.86
CA LEU A 171 -8.55 -16.89 7.82
C LEU A 171 -9.49 -17.87 7.13
N ASP A 172 -10.08 -17.50 6.00
CA ASP A 172 -10.99 -18.37 5.25
C ASP A 172 -10.25 -19.53 4.58
N GLN A 173 -9.08 -19.28 3.98
CA GLN A 173 -8.42 -20.21 3.06
C GLN A 173 -7.33 -21.08 3.70
N ALA A 174 -6.73 -20.64 4.82
CA ALA A 174 -5.64 -21.39 5.43
C ALA A 174 -6.08 -22.72 6.05
N ASP A 175 -5.19 -23.73 6.00
CA ASP A 175 -5.37 -25.01 6.69
C ASP A 175 -5.20 -24.85 8.20
N LYS A 176 -4.26 -23.99 8.63
CA LYS A 176 -3.92 -23.70 10.04
C LYS A 176 -3.87 -22.20 10.27
N ILE A 177 -4.22 -21.77 11.46
CA ILE A 177 -4.24 -20.37 11.85
C ILE A 177 -3.41 -20.17 13.12
N ILE A 178 -2.51 -19.20 13.10
CA ILE A 178 -1.78 -18.67 14.24
C ILE A 178 -2.27 -17.25 14.47
N LEU A 179 -2.73 -16.93 15.67
CA LEU A 179 -3.13 -15.60 16.05
C LEU A 179 -2.07 -14.93 16.91
N GLU A 180 -1.62 -13.72 16.54
CA GLU A 180 -0.93 -12.82 17.46
C GLU A 180 -1.95 -11.85 18.06
N VAL A 181 -2.19 -11.96 19.37
CA VAL A 181 -3.11 -11.06 20.09
C VAL A 181 -2.30 -9.95 20.71
N ASN A 182 -2.43 -8.75 20.14
CA ASN A 182 -1.60 -7.61 20.50
C ASN A 182 -2.33 -6.66 21.47
N SER A 183 -1.90 -6.64 22.73
CA SER A 183 -2.47 -5.78 23.78
C SER A 183 -2.13 -4.30 23.60
N ARG A 184 -1.12 -3.97 22.80
CA ARG A 184 -0.77 -2.58 22.43
C ARG A 184 -1.87 -1.93 21.57
N GLN A 185 -2.59 -2.71 20.78
CA GLN A 185 -3.70 -2.23 19.97
C GLN A 185 -4.87 -1.79 20.86
N SER A 186 -5.46 -0.63 20.56
CA SER A 186 -6.58 -0.08 21.34
C SER A 186 -7.84 -0.93 21.19
N MET A 187 -8.54 -1.20 22.31
CA MET A 187 -9.88 -1.81 22.26
C MET A 187 -10.94 -0.89 21.64
N ALA A 188 -10.69 0.40 21.54
CA ALA A 188 -11.58 1.32 20.85
C ALA A 188 -11.61 1.12 19.32
N LEU A 189 -10.72 0.30 18.75
CA LEU A 189 -10.82 -0.20 17.38
C LEU A 189 -12.07 -1.05 17.14
N ARG A 190 -12.72 -1.56 18.20
CA ARG A 190 -14.00 -2.27 18.08
C ARG A 190 -15.03 -1.42 17.34
N GLY A 191 -15.58 -1.99 16.25
CA GLY A 191 -16.59 -1.33 15.43
C GLY A 191 -16.08 -0.34 14.40
N MET A 192 -14.75 -0.14 14.27
CA MET A 192 -14.15 0.65 13.19
C MET A 192 -14.01 -0.12 11.86
N HIS A 193 -14.24 -1.42 11.88
CA HIS A 193 -14.04 -2.30 10.73
C HIS A 193 -15.36 -2.62 10.03
N ASP A 194 -15.27 -3.04 8.76
CA ASP A 194 -16.41 -3.38 7.91
C ASP A 194 -16.02 -4.54 6.97
N ILE A 195 -16.09 -5.75 7.50
CA ILE A 195 -15.62 -6.97 6.84
C ILE A 195 -16.73 -7.55 5.98
N TYR A 196 -16.64 -7.36 4.67
CA TYR A 196 -17.64 -7.86 3.73
C TYR A 196 -17.44 -9.36 3.42
N TYR A 197 -18.42 -10.18 3.76
CA TYR A 197 -18.43 -11.63 3.53
C TYR A 197 -19.24 -12.05 2.30
N GLY A 198 -19.81 -11.11 1.57
CA GLY A 198 -20.66 -11.39 0.41
C GLY A 198 -19.89 -11.66 -0.90
N THR A 199 -18.54 -11.59 -0.90
CA THR A 199 -17.75 -11.86 -2.11
C THR A 199 -17.85 -13.35 -2.47
N GLN A 200 -18.21 -13.63 -3.72
CA GLN A 200 -18.32 -14.98 -4.26
C GLN A 200 -17.41 -15.13 -5.48
N LEU A 201 -17.07 -16.37 -5.82
CA LEU A 201 -16.32 -16.67 -7.03
C LEU A 201 -17.23 -16.60 -8.27
N PRO A 202 -16.69 -16.25 -9.44
CA PRO A 202 -17.42 -16.34 -10.71
C PRO A 202 -17.96 -17.76 -10.91
N PRO A 203 -19.13 -17.94 -11.55
CA PRO A 203 -20.00 -16.89 -12.12
C PRO A 203 -21.03 -16.30 -11.13
N HIS A 204 -20.95 -16.63 -9.84
CA HIS A 204 -21.96 -16.28 -8.83
C HIS A 204 -21.70 -14.94 -8.13
N ARG A 205 -20.75 -14.17 -8.62
CA ARG A 205 -20.38 -12.87 -8.03
C ARG A 205 -21.51 -11.85 -8.17
N LEU A 206 -21.91 -11.27 -7.05
CA LEU A 206 -22.92 -10.21 -6.98
C LEU A 206 -22.25 -8.83 -6.91
N PRO A 207 -22.95 -7.76 -7.33
CA PRO A 207 -22.48 -6.40 -7.11
C PRO A 207 -22.27 -6.11 -5.62
N ILE A 208 -21.16 -5.46 -5.28
CA ILE A 208 -20.90 -5.01 -3.91
C ILE A 208 -21.87 -3.86 -3.60
N PRO A 209 -22.71 -3.94 -2.54
CA PRO A 209 -23.77 -2.97 -2.27
C PRO A 209 -23.26 -1.67 -1.62
N MET A 210 -22.28 -1.00 -2.26
CA MET A 210 -21.67 0.24 -1.79
C MET A 210 -21.90 1.35 -2.81
N THR A 211 -22.54 2.44 -2.39
CA THR A 211 -22.80 3.64 -3.23
C THR A 211 -22.14 4.90 -2.70
N HIS A 212 -21.65 4.88 -1.45
CA HIS A 212 -20.93 5.96 -0.80
C HIS A 212 -19.77 5.37 0.01
N SER A 213 -18.70 6.15 0.21
CA SER A 213 -17.49 5.71 0.91
C SER A 213 -17.74 5.35 2.39
N ASP A 214 -18.78 5.90 3.01
CA ASP A 214 -19.19 5.69 4.40
C ASP A 214 -20.21 4.55 4.59
N ASN A 215 -20.71 3.89 3.50
CA ASN A 215 -21.64 2.78 3.65
C ASN A 215 -20.97 1.60 4.37
N ARG A 216 -21.63 1.10 5.42
CA ARG A 216 -21.27 -0.17 6.04
C ARG A 216 -22.00 -1.30 5.33
N ILE A 217 -21.25 -2.32 4.91
CA ILE A 217 -21.77 -3.44 4.11
C ILE A 217 -21.42 -4.82 4.69
N GLY A 218 -20.64 -4.86 5.77
CA GLY A 218 -20.11 -6.07 6.38
C GLY A 218 -20.16 -6.06 7.91
N ASP A 219 -19.42 -6.99 8.50
CA ASP A 219 -19.34 -7.17 9.94
C ASP A 219 -18.21 -6.35 10.56
N PRO A 220 -18.34 -5.93 11.83
CA PRO A 220 -17.28 -5.19 12.51
C PRO A 220 -16.13 -6.08 13.01
N TYR A 221 -16.22 -7.40 12.85
CA TYR A 221 -15.26 -8.39 13.36
C TYR A 221 -14.88 -9.40 12.29
N LEU A 222 -13.67 -9.95 12.41
CA LEU A 222 -13.27 -11.11 11.62
C LEU A 222 -13.84 -12.39 12.25
N ARG A 223 -14.33 -13.27 11.38
CA ARG A 223 -14.77 -14.62 11.74
C ARG A 223 -13.60 -15.59 11.58
N VAL A 224 -13.54 -16.59 12.42
CA VAL A 224 -12.52 -17.65 12.36
C VAL A 224 -13.15 -19.00 12.74
N ASP A 225 -12.71 -20.08 12.07
CA ASP A 225 -13.01 -21.43 12.52
C ASP A 225 -12.07 -21.80 13.68
N PRO A 226 -12.57 -21.99 14.92
CA PRO A 226 -11.74 -22.30 16.06
C PRO A 226 -10.94 -23.61 15.90
N ASN A 227 -11.41 -24.55 15.06
CA ASN A 227 -10.71 -25.81 14.83
C ASN A 227 -9.44 -25.64 14.00
N LYS A 228 -9.36 -24.61 13.15
CA LYS A 228 -8.17 -24.27 12.37
C LYS A 228 -7.11 -23.52 13.20
N VAL A 229 -7.48 -22.89 14.31
CA VAL A 229 -6.52 -22.16 15.17
C VAL A 229 -5.66 -23.15 15.92
N VAL A 230 -4.35 -23.17 15.64
CA VAL A 230 -3.37 -24.09 16.25
C VAL A 230 -2.53 -23.43 17.32
N ALA A 231 -2.41 -22.09 17.31
CA ALA A 231 -1.64 -21.33 18.29
C ALA A 231 -2.21 -19.93 18.48
N VAL A 232 -2.07 -19.42 19.71
CA VAL A 232 -2.32 -18.01 20.08
C VAL A 232 -1.08 -17.52 20.79
N VAL A 233 -0.55 -16.37 20.34
CA VAL A 233 0.64 -15.73 20.91
C VAL A 233 0.25 -14.34 21.38
N GLU A 234 0.50 -14.01 22.65
CA GLU A 234 0.23 -12.68 23.19
C GLU A 234 1.46 -11.78 23.03
N THR A 235 1.24 -10.54 22.64
CA THR A 235 2.28 -9.51 22.45
C THR A 235 1.77 -8.12 22.85
N ASP A 236 2.70 -7.17 23.04
CA ASP A 236 2.43 -5.75 23.30
C ASP A 236 3.29 -4.84 22.37
N ALA A 237 3.83 -5.38 21.30
CA ALA A 237 4.73 -4.69 20.41
C ALA A 237 3.99 -3.65 19.54
N PRO A 238 4.56 -2.43 19.34
CA PRO A 238 3.94 -1.38 18.54
C PRO A 238 4.01 -1.65 17.04
N ASP A 239 3.14 -0.98 16.28
CA ASP A 239 3.26 -0.89 14.83
C ASP A 239 4.55 -0.13 14.43
N ARG A 240 5.07 -0.42 13.24
CA ARG A 240 6.33 0.13 12.72
C ARG A 240 6.11 0.89 11.42
N ASN A 241 5.38 2.00 11.52
CA ASN A 241 5.21 2.87 10.37
C ASN A 241 6.44 3.72 10.13
N THR A 242 6.75 3.93 8.85
CA THR A 242 7.85 4.83 8.46
C THR A 242 7.44 6.27 8.77
N ALA A 243 8.30 7.00 9.48
CA ALA A 243 8.10 8.42 9.69
C ALA A 243 8.20 9.15 8.34
N PHE A 244 7.27 10.05 8.08
CA PHE A 244 7.29 10.91 6.92
C PHE A 244 8.03 12.20 7.25
N SER A 245 8.91 12.65 6.33
CA SER A 245 9.52 13.97 6.44
C SER A 245 8.52 15.06 6.08
N ALA A 246 8.75 16.27 6.59
CA ALA A 246 7.99 17.44 6.18
C ALA A 246 8.08 17.64 4.66
N PRO A 247 7.01 18.14 4.00
CA PRO A 247 7.05 18.48 2.58
C PRO A 247 8.20 19.42 2.25
N ASP A 248 8.90 19.16 1.16
CA ASP A 248 9.90 20.08 0.61
C ASP A 248 9.25 21.05 -0.40
N ALA A 249 10.01 22.04 -0.83
CA ALA A 249 9.52 23.07 -1.74
C ALA A 249 9.00 22.51 -3.08
N GLN A 250 9.59 21.43 -3.59
CA GLN A 250 9.13 20.80 -4.83
C GLN A 250 7.77 20.12 -4.60
N SER A 251 7.61 19.40 -3.50
CA SER A 251 6.34 18.78 -3.12
C SER A 251 5.23 19.80 -2.90
N GLU A 252 5.54 20.97 -2.30
CA GLU A 252 4.59 22.06 -2.13
C GLU A 252 4.16 22.67 -3.47
N MET A 253 5.09 22.84 -4.43
CA MET A 253 4.76 23.33 -5.79
C MET A 253 3.85 22.35 -6.53
N ILE A 254 4.16 21.04 -6.47
CA ILE A 254 3.31 19.97 -7.05
C ILE A 254 1.90 20.04 -6.46
N ALA A 255 1.79 20.12 -5.14
CA ALA A 255 0.52 20.27 -4.43
C ALA A 255 -0.25 21.51 -4.87
N GLY A 256 0.43 22.65 -5.01
CA GLY A 256 -0.15 23.90 -5.49
C GLY A 256 -0.76 23.78 -6.88
N HIS A 257 -0.04 23.18 -7.83
CA HIS A 257 -0.57 22.94 -9.18
C HIS A 257 -1.82 22.06 -9.18
N LEU A 258 -1.83 21.02 -8.35
CA LEU A 258 -2.97 20.10 -8.27
C LEU A 258 -4.20 20.75 -7.61
N VAL A 259 -4.02 21.50 -6.53
CA VAL A 259 -5.12 22.23 -5.87
C VAL A 259 -5.75 23.25 -6.81
N GLU A 260 -4.95 24.00 -7.56
CA GLU A 260 -5.46 24.96 -8.57
C GLU A 260 -6.18 24.23 -9.72
N PHE A 261 -5.69 23.07 -10.14
CA PHE A 261 -6.38 22.24 -11.13
C PHE A 261 -7.78 21.83 -10.62
N PHE A 262 -7.88 21.33 -9.38
CA PHE A 262 -9.19 20.96 -8.81
C PHE A 262 -10.13 22.16 -8.67
N LYS A 263 -9.64 23.33 -8.25
CA LYS A 263 -10.44 24.57 -8.25
C LYS A 263 -10.98 24.92 -9.65
N SER A 264 -10.13 24.76 -10.67
CA SER A 264 -10.53 24.96 -12.06
C SER A 264 -11.61 23.97 -12.50
N GLU A 265 -11.50 22.68 -12.11
CA GLU A 265 -12.50 21.66 -12.43
C GLU A 265 -13.85 21.93 -11.74
N VAL A 266 -13.83 22.38 -10.49
CA VAL A 266 -15.06 22.84 -9.77
C VAL A 266 -15.67 24.06 -10.47
N LYS A 267 -14.86 25.05 -10.83
CA LYS A 267 -15.34 26.25 -11.55
C LYS A 267 -15.97 25.92 -12.92
N LYS A 268 -15.49 24.88 -13.60
CA LYS A 268 -16.02 24.35 -14.85
C LYS A 268 -17.24 23.45 -14.66
N GLY A 269 -17.67 23.19 -13.42
CA GLY A 269 -18.80 22.30 -13.11
C GLY A 269 -18.51 20.81 -13.35
N ARG A 270 -17.23 20.40 -13.46
CA ARG A 270 -16.82 19.01 -13.67
C ARG A 270 -16.54 18.26 -12.35
N LEU A 271 -16.33 18.99 -11.27
CA LEU A 271 -16.27 18.46 -9.91
C LEU A 271 -17.24 19.20 -9.00
N PRO A 272 -17.81 18.52 -7.98
CA PRO A 272 -18.57 19.20 -6.94
C PRO A 272 -17.63 20.02 -6.03
N ALA A 273 -18.19 20.99 -5.30
CA ALA A 273 -17.42 21.84 -4.38
C ALA A 273 -16.75 21.04 -3.23
N SER A 274 -17.35 19.91 -2.83
CA SER A 274 -16.79 18.98 -1.84
C SER A 274 -15.76 18.00 -2.42
N LEU A 275 -15.47 18.11 -3.71
CA LEU A 275 -14.73 17.13 -4.51
C LEU A 275 -15.42 15.75 -4.52
N LEU A 276 -14.86 14.81 -5.27
CA LEU A 276 -15.19 13.39 -5.19
C LEU A 276 -14.25 12.72 -4.16
N PRO A 277 -14.56 11.48 -3.71
CA PRO A 277 -13.73 10.85 -2.70
C PRO A 277 -12.25 10.79 -3.10
N LEU A 278 -11.38 11.12 -2.16
CA LEU A 278 -9.95 11.21 -2.37
C LEU A 278 -9.27 9.87 -2.16
N GLN A 279 -8.37 9.48 -3.07
CA GLN A 279 -7.36 8.47 -2.82
C GLN A 279 -5.99 9.13 -2.89
N SER A 280 -5.15 8.84 -1.92
CA SER A 280 -3.78 9.33 -1.87
C SER A 280 -2.80 8.18 -1.67
N GLY A 281 -1.69 8.21 -2.41
CA GLY A 281 -0.53 7.38 -2.12
C GLY A 281 0.15 7.78 -0.82
N VAL A 282 1.29 7.19 -0.52
CA VAL A 282 2.12 7.51 0.65
C VAL A 282 3.36 8.31 0.23
N GLY A 283 3.90 9.13 1.14
CA GLY A 283 5.15 9.86 0.96
C GLY A 283 4.99 11.39 0.94
N ASN A 284 6.11 12.10 0.74
CA ASN A 284 6.19 13.55 0.93
C ASN A 284 5.25 14.35 0.01
N ILE A 285 5.16 13.96 -1.28
CA ILE A 285 4.27 14.63 -2.23
C ILE A 285 2.81 14.42 -1.84
N ALA A 286 2.45 13.18 -1.45
CA ALA A 286 1.10 12.88 -1.00
C ALA A 286 0.71 13.71 0.23
N ASN A 287 1.61 13.83 1.21
CA ASN A 287 1.41 14.65 2.41
C ASN A 287 1.28 16.14 2.06
N ALA A 288 2.09 16.65 1.13
CA ALA A 288 2.00 18.03 0.64
C ALA A 288 0.64 18.31 -0.02
N VAL A 289 0.12 17.37 -0.80
CA VAL A 289 -1.19 17.51 -1.45
C VAL A 289 -2.31 17.52 -0.40
N LEU A 290 -2.27 16.63 0.58
CA LEU A 290 -3.27 16.59 1.67
C LEU A 290 -3.23 17.88 2.50
N ASP A 291 -2.04 18.38 2.82
CA ASP A 291 -1.86 19.67 3.51
C ASP A 291 -2.40 20.85 2.66
N GLY A 292 -2.12 20.86 1.36
CA GLY A 292 -2.65 21.83 0.42
C GLY A 292 -4.19 21.80 0.33
N LEU A 293 -4.79 20.61 0.32
CA LEU A 293 -6.25 20.44 0.37
C LEU A 293 -6.82 20.91 1.71
N ASN A 294 -6.15 20.60 2.82
CA ASN A 294 -6.56 21.04 4.16
C ASN A 294 -6.59 22.58 4.29
N LYS A 295 -5.63 23.26 3.68
CA LYS A 295 -5.53 24.73 3.64
C LYS A 295 -6.42 25.39 2.58
N SER A 296 -7.00 24.60 1.69
CA SER A 296 -7.83 25.11 0.58
C SER A 296 -9.23 25.54 1.01
N SER A 297 -10.01 26.06 0.05
CA SER A 297 -11.42 26.40 0.25
C SER A 297 -12.37 25.22 0.12
N PHE A 298 -11.89 24.02 -0.14
CA PHE A 298 -12.73 22.83 -0.20
C PHE A 298 -13.21 22.42 1.19
N GLU A 299 -14.46 21.97 1.27
CA GLU A 299 -15.13 21.57 2.50
C GLU A 299 -15.90 20.27 2.28
N ASP A 300 -16.26 19.59 3.37
CA ASP A 300 -17.10 18.38 3.38
C ASP A 300 -16.55 17.24 2.48
N MET A 301 -15.23 17.16 2.38
CA MET A 301 -14.55 16.13 1.57
C MET A 301 -14.72 14.74 2.19
N THR A 302 -14.56 13.70 1.38
CA THR A 302 -14.49 12.30 1.82
C THR A 302 -13.27 11.62 1.23
N ALA A 303 -12.82 10.52 1.83
CA ALA A 303 -11.75 9.69 1.30
C ALA A 303 -12.21 8.23 1.12
N TYR A 304 -11.72 7.62 0.06
CA TYR A 304 -11.76 6.20 -0.20
C TYR A 304 -10.39 5.79 -0.74
N THR A 305 -9.58 5.17 0.12
CA THR A 305 -8.16 4.98 -0.12
C THR A 305 -7.69 3.64 0.44
N GLU A 306 -6.42 3.33 0.29
CA GLU A 306 -5.79 2.17 0.91
C GLU A 306 -5.35 2.49 2.33
N VAL A 307 -4.67 3.63 2.50
CA VAL A 307 -3.99 3.98 3.75
C VAL A 307 -4.46 5.35 4.23
N LEU A 308 -4.90 5.41 5.48
CA LEU A 308 -5.13 6.65 6.19
C LEU A 308 -3.81 7.08 6.84
N GLN A 309 -3.35 8.30 6.54
CA GLN A 309 -2.10 8.89 6.99
C GLN A 309 -2.35 10.15 7.83
N ASP A 310 -1.29 10.70 8.43
CA ASP A 310 -1.35 11.92 9.27
C ASP A 310 -2.10 13.07 8.57
N GLY A 311 -1.82 13.34 7.29
CA GLY A 311 -2.51 14.42 6.57
C GLY A 311 -4.03 14.25 6.47
N MET A 312 -4.53 13.02 6.33
CA MET A 312 -5.98 12.75 6.38
C MET A 312 -6.52 12.89 7.80
N LEU A 313 -5.74 12.49 8.81
CA LEU A 313 -6.11 12.67 10.21
C LEU A 313 -6.24 14.17 10.56
N ASP A 314 -5.30 14.99 10.09
CA ASP A 314 -5.34 16.45 10.24
C ASP A 314 -6.58 17.05 9.53
N MET A 315 -6.93 16.57 8.34
CA MET A 315 -8.13 16.99 7.63
C MET A 315 -9.43 16.58 8.38
N ILE A 316 -9.44 15.43 9.04
CA ILE A 316 -10.57 15.02 9.91
C ILE A 316 -10.63 15.92 11.14
N ALA A 317 -9.50 16.22 11.76
CA ALA A 317 -9.40 17.08 12.94
C ALA A 317 -9.84 18.52 12.67
N SER A 318 -9.48 19.06 11.51
CA SER A 318 -9.89 20.41 11.06
C SER A 318 -11.35 20.49 10.58
N GLY A 319 -12.02 19.33 10.40
CA GLY A 319 -13.39 19.26 9.88
C GLY A 319 -13.49 19.30 8.35
N LYS A 320 -12.40 19.38 7.62
CA LYS A 320 -12.36 19.39 6.15
C LYS A 320 -12.70 18.04 5.54
N LEU A 321 -12.32 16.95 6.20
CA LEU A 321 -12.62 15.58 5.79
C LEU A 321 -13.69 15.00 6.72
N ARG A 322 -14.88 14.75 6.18
CA ARG A 322 -16.03 14.26 6.94
C ARG A 322 -15.87 12.78 7.30
N HIS A 323 -15.33 11.99 6.39
CA HIS A 323 -15.20 10.53 6.52
C HIS A 323 -14.02 10.00 5.69
N ALA A 324 -13.36 8.96 6.21
CA ALA A 324 -12.32 8.23 5.49
C ALA A 324 -12.58 6.72 5.54
N SER A 325 -12.58 6.07 4.38
CA SER A 325 -12.59 4.61 4.24
C SER A 325 -11.22 4.14 3.74
N ALA A 326 -10.61 3.18 4.43
CA ALA A 326 -9.29 2.66 4.12
C ALA A 326 -9.17 1.16 4.42
N THR A 327 -8.02 0.54 4.14
CA THR A 327 -7.70 -0.81 4.62
C THR A 327 -6.74 -0.79 5.81
N ALA A 328 -6.02 0.33 6.01
CA ALA A 328 -5.07 0.48 7.10
C ALA A 328 -4.96 1.93 7.59
N ILE A 329 -4.56 2.08 8.85
CA ILE A 329 -4.14 3.32 9.47
C ILE A 329 -2.61 3.25 9.61
N SER A 330 -1.89 4.17 8.96
CA SER A 330 -0.42 4.24 8.98
C SER A 330 0.01 5.65 9.39
N LEU A 331 0.25 5.84 10.67
CA LEU A 331 0.52 7.14 11.28
C LEU A 331 1.95 7.24 11.77
N SER A 332 2.48 8.45 11.78
CA SER A 332 3.67 8.79 12.53
C SER A 332 3.46 8.60 14.04
N GLU A 333 4.52 8.66 14.83
CA GLU A 333 4.42 8.57 16.28
C GLU A 333 3.48 9.63 16.87
N ASN A 334 3.55 10.88 16.38
CA ASN A 334 2.68 11.96 16.79
C ASN A 334 1.23 11.74 16.34
N GLY A 335 1.02 11.29 15.10
CA GLY A 335 -0.31 10.95 14.59
C GLY A 335 -0.95 9.80 15.36
N LEU A 336 -0.16 8.78 15.71
CA LEU A 336 -0.65 7.67 16.54
C LEU A 336 -1.09 8.12 17.93
N LYS A 337 -0.29 8.98 18.58
CA LYS A 337 -0.65 9.56 19.87
C LYS A 337 -1.96 10.35 19.78
N TYR A 338 -2.08 11.22 18.76
CA TYR A 338 -3.32 11.98 18.53
C TYR A 338 -4.51 11.04 18.28
N PHE A 339 -4.31 9.99 17.48
CA PHE A 339 -5.33 8.98 17.18
C PHE A 339 -5.80 8.27 18.46
N GLU A 340 -4.87 7.81 19.31
CA GLU A 340 -5.19 7.13 20.57
C GLU A 340 -5.95 8.06 21.55
N GLU A 341 -5.54 9.33 21.66
CA GLU A 341 -6.19 10.32 22.53
C GLU A 341 -7.60 10.72 22.05
N ASN A 342 -7.87 10.63 20.74
CA ASN A 342 -9.13 11.09 20.12
C ASN A 342 -9.95 9.96 19.48
N ILE A 343 -9.63 8.70 19.76
CA ILE A 343 -10.18 7.54 19.05
C ILE A 343 -11.71 7.46 19.15
N ASP A 344 -12.33 7.89 20.24
CA ASP A 344 -13.78 7.88 20.41
C ASP A 344 -14.50 8.79 19.41
N MET A 345 -13.90 9.93 19.08
CA MET A 345 -14.40 10.83 18.03
C MET A 345 -14.07 10.27 16.63
N LEU A 346 -12.86 9.77 16.43
CA LEU A 346 -12.35 9.29 15.14
C LEU A 346 -13.05 8.01 14.67
N ARG A 347 -13.43 7.12 15.61
CA ARG A 347 -14.10 5.85 15.29
C ARG A 347 -15.41 5.99 14.50
N SER A 348 -16.10 7.14 14.62
CA SER A 348 -17.31 7.43 13.84
C SER A 348 -17.02 7.95 12.43
N LYS A 349 -15.77 8.36 12.16
CA LYS A 349 -15.35 9.00 10.91
C LYS A 349 -14.40 8.14 10.08
N ILE A 350 -13.90 7.04 10.63
CA ILE A 350 -12.94 6.14 9.97
C ILE A 350 -13.54 4.75 9.87
N LEU A 351 -13.41 4.13 8.69
CA LEU A 351 -13.91 2.81 8.40
C LEU A 351 -12.83 1.97 7.71
N LEU A 352 -12.46 0.83 8.32
CA LEU A 352 -11.43 -0.05 7.80
C LEU A 352 -12.06 -1.29 7.12
N ARG A 353 -11.63 -1.57 5.88
CA ARG A 353 -12.18 -2.60 5.01
C ARG A 353 -11.12 -3.60 4.55
N PRO A 354 -11.52 -4.83 4.17
CA PRO A 354 -10.62 -5.72 3.44
C PRO A 354 -10.06 -5.05 2.18
N GLN A 355 -8.81 -5.37 1.87
CA GLN A 355 -8.09 -4.86 0.69
C GLN A 355 -8.87 -5.13 -0.61
N GLU A 356 -9.49 -6.29 -0.72
CA GLU A 356 -10.34 -6.65 -1.87
C GLU A 356 -11.54 -5.72 -2.08
N ILE A 357 -11.94 -4.97 -1.06
CA ILE A 357 -13.02 -3.98 -1.12
C ILE A 357 -12.43 -2.60 -1.34
N SER A 358 -11.45 -2.15 -0.54
CA SER A 358 -10.83 -0.82 -0.69
C SER A 358 -10.21 -0.62 -2.08
N ASN A 359 -9.70 -1.69 -2.70
CA ASN A 359 -9.08 -1.67 -4.02
C ASN A 359 -9.99 -2.21 -5.13
N HIS A 360 -11.28 -2.42 -4.85
CA HIS A 360 -12.15 -3.07 -5.83
C HIS A 360 -12.45 -2.17 -7.04
N PRO A 361 -12.08 -2.58 -8.27
CA PRO A 361 -12.20 -1.74 -9.48
C PRO A 361 -13.61 -1.20 -9.73
N GLU A 362 -14.63 -2.03 -9.54
CA GLU A 362 -16.03 -1.62 -9.76
C GLU A 362 -16.49 -0.59 -8.71
N VAL A 363 -16.08 -0.74 -7.45
CA VAL A 363 -16.40 0.21 -6.37
C VAL A 363 -15.70 1.55 -6.61
N ILE A 364 -14.41 1.52 -6.95
CA ILE A 364 -13.62 2.72 -7.30
C ILE A 364 -14.30 3.49 -8.43
N ARG A 365 -14.71 2.80 -9.49
CA ARG A 365 -15.39 3.40 -10.65
C ARG A 365 -16.76 3.97 -10.28
N ARG A 366 -17.52 3.27 -9.48
CA ARG A 366 -18.86 3.71 -9.04
C ARG A 366 -18.80 4.94 -8.15
N LEU A 367 -17.84 5.00 -7.23
CA LEU A 367 -17.67 6.14 -6.32
C LEU A 367 -17.08 7.37 -7.03
N GLY A 368 -16.37 7.19 -8.14
CA GLY A 368 -15.78 8.27 -8.91
C GLY A 368 -14.58 8.91 -8.21
N ILE A 369 -13.58 8.11 -7.86
CA ILE A 369 -12.42 8.54 -7.03
C ILE A 369 -11.54 9.56 -7.76
N LEU A 370 -10.97 10.52 -7.03
CA LEU A 370 -9.81 11.32 -7.43
C LEU A 370 -8.55 10.57 -6.98
N ALA A 371 -7.88 9.88 -7.90
CA ALA A 371 -6.72 9.07 -7.60
C ALA A 371 -5.43 9.87 -7.78
N MET A 372 -4.61 9.95 -6.72
CA MET A 372 -3.38 10.73 -6.65
C MET A 372 -2.21 9.82 -6.27
N ASN A 373 -1.40 9.44 -7.26
CA ASN A 373 -0.34 8.46 -7.09
C ASN A 373 1.03 9.03 -7.46
N GLY A 374 2.08 8.49 -6.83
CA GLY A 374 3.46 8.76 -7.20
C GLY A 374 3.92 7.94 -8.41
N MET A 375 4.96 8.41 -9.08
CA MET A 375 5.64 7.69 -10.15
C MET A 375 7.15 7.87 -10.05
N ILE A 376 7.91 6.98 -10.70
CA ILE A 376 9.36 7.12 -10.88
C ILE A 376 9.64 7.99 -12.11
N GLU A 377 9.00 7.65 -13.24
CA GLU A 377 9.15 8.38 -14.50
C GLU A 377 7.88 8.28 -15.35
N ALA A 378 7.69 9.25 -16.26
CA ALA A 378 6.69 9.20 -17.31
C ALA A 378 7.34 9.49 -18.66
N ASP A 379 6.83 8.89 -19.74
CA ASP A 379 7.26 9.26 -21.08
C ASP A 379 6.43 10.41 -21.69
N ILE A 380 6.88 10.87 -22.82
CA ILE A 380 6.25 11.99 -23.54
C ILE A 380 4.80 11.71 -23.97
N TYR A 381 4.37 10.45 -24.01
CA TYR A 381 2.99 10.06 -24.38
C TYR A 381 2.10 9.78 -23.18
N GLY A 382 2.69 9.69 -21.97
CA GLY A 382 1.96 9.51 -20.72
C GLY A 382 1.91 8.08 -20.23
N ASN A 383 2.78 7.15 -20.71
CA ASN A 383 3.03 5.90 -20.01
C ASN A 383 3.83 6.19 -18.74
N VAL A 384 3.57 5.44 -17.67
CA VAL A 384 4.17 5.65 -16.35
C VAL A 384 4.85 4.38 -15.86
N ASN A 385 6.05 4.55 -15.35
CA ASN A 385 6.80 3.59 -14.55
C ASN A 385 6.80 4.03 -13.09
N SER A 386 6.32 3.18 -12.19
CA SER A 386 6.27 3.44 -10.75
C SER A 386 7.01 2.39 -9.92
N THR A 387 7.65 1.39 -10.55
CA THR A 387 8.23 0.23 -9.87
C THR A 387 9.71 -0.01 -10.14
N HIS A 388 10.21 0.31 -11.34
CA HIS A 388 11.57 -0.07 -11.77
C HIS A 388 12.48 1.13 -11.99
N ILE A 389 13.74 0.99 -11.57
CA ILE A 389 14.81 1.95 -11.90
C ILE A 389 15.63 1.38 -13.06
N MET A 390 15.86 2.22 -14.07
CA MET A 390 16.61 1.88 -15.29
C MET A 390 16.12 0.58 -15.95
N GLY A 391 14.82 0.33 -15.88
CA GLY A 391 14.10 -0.74 -16.55
C GLY A 391 14.25 -2.15 -16.00
N THR A 392 15.24 -2.40 -15.16
CA THR A 392 15.61 -3.76 -14.75
C THR A 392 15.62 -4.00 -13.25
N ARG A 393 15.74 -2.95 -12.44
CA ARG A 393 15.87 -3.06 -10.98
C ARG A 393 14.56 -2.67 -10.32
N ILE A 394 13.87 -3.64 -9.76
CA ILE A 394 12.64 -3.35 -9.00
C ILE A 394 12.97 -2.60 -7.70
N MET A 395 12.13 -1.63 -7.37
CA MET A 395 12.23 -0.83 -6.15
C MET A 395 11.20 -1.25 -5.09
N ASN A 396 9.98 -1.53 -5.52
CA ASN A 396 8.84 -1.80 -4.64
C ASN A 396 7.87 -2.78 -5.31
N GLY A 397 6.72 -2.31 -5.73
CA GLY A 397 5.66 -3.00 -6.46
C GLY A 397 4.61 -1.99 -6.90
N ILE A 398 3.68 -2.41 -7.74
CA ILE A 398 2.61 -1.55 -8.26
C ILE A 398 1.67 -1.07 -7.14
N GLY A 399 1.54 -1.86 -6.07
CA GLY A 399 0.59 -1.55 -5.01
C GLY A 399 -0.84 -1.44 -5.53
N GLY A 400 -1.57 -0.45 -5.02
CA GLY A 400 -2.93 -0.18 -5.49
C GLY A 400 -3.04 0.88 -6.57
N SER A 401 -1.92 1.46 -7.00
CA SER A 401 -1.96 2.57 -7.98
C SER A 401 -2.66 2.18 -9.28
N GLY A 402 -2.49 0.93 -9.76
CA GLY A 402 -3.17 0.43 -10.95
C GLY A 402 -4.68 0.23 -10.76
N ASP A 403 -5.09 -0.27 -9.59
CA ASP A 403 -6.51 -0.43 -9.25
C ASP A 403 -7.22 0.93 -9.27
N PHE A 404 -6.63 1.93 -8.63
CA PHE A 404 -7.19 3.27 -8.57
C PHE A 404 -7.07 4.02 -9.89
N ALA A 405 -5.88 4.11 -10.49
CA ALA A 405 -5.67 4.90 -11.70
C ALA A 405 -6.59 4.49 -12.86
N ARG A 406 -6.72 3.18 -13.10
CA ARG A 406 -7.55 2.65 -14.19
C ARG A 406 -9.05 2.88 -13.99
N ASN A 407 -9.50 3.02 -12.75
CA ASN A 407 -10.91 3.08 -12.40
C ASN A 407 -11.36 4.44 -11.83
N ALA A 408 -10.44 5.36 -11.61
CA ALA A 408 -10.72 6.69 -11.09
C ALA A 408 -11.57 7.55 -12.04
N TYR A 409 -12.23 8.56 -11.51
CA TYR A 409 -12.82 9.66 -12.30
C TYR A 409 -11.71 10.56 -12.85
N ILE A 410 -10.74 10.92 -12.01
CA ILE A 410 -9.51 11.59 -12.43
C ILE A 410 -8.32 10.82 -11.86
N SER A 411 -7.41 10.39 -12.75
CA SER A 411 -6.15 9.72 -12.43
C SER A 411 -4.99 10.70 -12.58
N VAL A 412 -4.30 10.97 -11.48
CA VAL A 412 -3.16 11.88 -11.40
C VAL A 412 -1.90 11.12 -11.02
N PHE A 413 -0.81 11.35 -11.74
CA PHE A 413 0.52 10.89 -11.38
C PHE A 413 1.47 12.06 -11.13
N MET A 414 2.26 11.97 -10.05
CA MET A 414 3.08 13.05 -9.53
C MET A 414 4.51 12.58 -9.27
N THR A 415 5.48 13.41 -9.62
CA THR A 415 6.91 13.20 -9.30
C THR A 415 7.66 14.53 -9.41
N PRO A 416 8.81 14.73 -8.71
CA PRO A 416 9.74 15.80 -9.09
C PRO A 416 10.20 15.60 -10.54
N SER A 417 10.43 16.68 -11.26
CA SER A 417 10.86 16.59 -12.68
C SER A 417 12.24 15.97 -12.86
N THR A 418 13.05 15.94 -11.79
CA THR A 418 14.39 15.32 -11.77
C THR A 418 14.65 14.56 -10.47
N ALA A 419 15.59 13.62 -10.54
CA ALA A 419 16.15 12.90 -9.40
C ALA A 419 17.69 12.98 -9.38
N LYS A 420 18.30 12.50 -8.28
CA LYS A 420 19.77 12.47 -8.08
C LYS A 420 20.44 13.81 -8.42
N ASN A 421 20.00 14.87 -7.77
CA ASN A 421 20.54 16.23 -7.97
C ASN A 421 20.54 16.66 -9.46
N GLY A 422 19.45 16.39 -10.18
CA GLY A 422 19.30 16.77 -11.57
C GLY A 422 20.00 15.87 -12.59
N GLN A 423 20.58 14.74 -12.18
CA GLN A 423 21.25 13.82 -13.10
C GLN A 423 20.27 12.87 -13.81
N ILE A 424 19.07 12.69 -13.28
CA ILE A 424 18.00 11.87 -13.87
C ILE A 424 16.82 12.77 -14.19
N SER A 425 16.33 12.71 -15.43
CA SER A 425 15.02 13.26 -15.79
C SER A 425 13.93 12.25 -15.47
N CYS A 426 12.86 12.71 -14.79
CA CYS A 426 11.68 11.90 -14.56
C CYS A 426 10.63 12.00 -15.69
N ILE A 427 10.87 12.88 -16.67
CA ILE A 427 10.15 12.90 -17.95
C ILE A 427 11.13 12.47 -19.04
N VAL A 428 10.84 11.36 -19.72
CA VAL A 428 11.77 10.67 -20.61
C VAL A 428 11.18 10.46 -22.00
N PRO A 429 12.00 10.17 -23.04
CA PRO A 429 11.47 9.85 -24.36
C PRO A 429 10.55 8.64 -24.36
N MET A 430 10.94 7.57 -23.65
CA MET A 430 10.18 6.33 -23.44
C MET A 430 10.50 5.79 -22.06
N VAL A 431 9.49 5.37 -21.30
CA VAL A 431 9.71 4.73 -20.00
C VAL A 431 10.41 3.40 -20.15
N SER A 432 11.27 3.08 -19.20
CA SER A 432 12.04 1.85 -19.21
C SER A 432 11.26 0.62 -18.74
N HIS A 433 10.15 0.81 -18.08
CA HIS A 433 9.15 -0.18 -17.64
C HIS A 433 7.76 0.47 -17.66
N VAL A 434 6.70 -0.30 -17.92
CA VAL A 434 5.33 0.25 -17.98
C VAL A 434 4.47 -0.41 -16.90
N ASP A 435 4.12 0.36 -15.88
CA ASP A 435 3.12 -0.03 -14.88
C ASP A 435 1.73 0.50 -15.24
N HIS A 436 1.66 1.74 -15.78
CA HIS A 436 0.42 2.36 -16.20
C HIS A 436 0.56 2.86 -17.63
N THR A 437 -0.37 2.43 -18.48
CA THR A 437 -0.36 2.83 -19.89
C THR A 437 -0.94 4.23 -20.07
N GLU A 438 -0.65 4.85 -21.21
CA GLU A 438 -1.23 6.14 -21.62
C GLU A 438 -2.77 6.19 -21.50
N HIS A 439 -3.44 5.03 -21.54
CA HIS A 439 -4.90 4.93 -21.47
C HIS A 439 -5.44 5.19 -20.06
N ASP A 440 -4.63 4.92 -19.03
CA ASP A 440 -5.02 5.01 -17.63
C ASP A 440 -4.50 6.30 -16.96
N VAL A 441 -3.61 7.04 -17.64
CA VAL A 441 -2.99 8.27 -17.15
C VAL A 441 -3.69 9.49 -17.74
N GLN A 442 -4.30 10.30 -16.87
CA GLN A 442 -5.07 11.46 -17.29
C GLN A 442 -4.38 12.80 -16.99
N VAL A 443 -3.65 12.88 -15.88
CA VAL A 443 -2.98 14.11 -15.47
C VAL A 443 -1.58 13.77 -14.96
N LEU A 444 -0.56 14.49 -15.47
CA LEU A 444 0.81 14.44 -14.96
C LEU A 444 1.15 15.76 -14.28
N VAL A 445 1.82 15.69 -13.12
CA VAL A 445 2.22 16.87 -12.35
C VAL A 445 3.67 16.74 -11.91
N THR A 446 4.45 17.77 -12.16
CA THR A 446 5.77 17.99 -11.56
C THR A 446 5.81 19.37 -10.92
N GLU A 447 6.89 19.74 -10.24
CA GLU A 447 7.07 21.10 -9.74
C GLU A 447 7.16 22.15 -10.88
N GLN A 448 7.41 21.71 -12.12
CA GLN A 448 7.44 22.59 -13.30
C GLN A 448 6.03 22.98 -13.75
N GLY A 449 5.01 22.16 -13.48
CA GLY A 449 3.64 22.41 -13.87
C GLY A 449 2.80 21.14 -14.01
N LEU A 450 1.66 21.27 -14.67
CA LEU A 450 0.65 20.24 -14.85
C LEU A 450 0.31 20.06 -16.33
N ALA A 451 0.24 18.79 -16.75
CA ALA A 451 -0.26 18.39 -18.07
C ALA A 451 -1.58 17.63 -17.94
N ASP A 452 -2.70 18.25 -18.35
CA ASP A 452 -4.01 17.61 -18.47
C ASP A 452 -4.10 16.90 -19.83
N LEU A 453 -3.96 15.57 -19.80
CA LEU A 453 -3.88 14.73 -21.01
C LEU A 453 -5.25 14.27 -21.51
N ARG A 454 -6.32 14.60 -20.81
CA ARG A 454 -7.68 14.17 -21.14
C ARG A 454 -8.12 14.74 -22.49
N GLY A 455 -8.65 13.86 -23.34
CA GLY A 455 -9.13 14.23 -24.68
C GLY A 455 -8.03 14.53 -25.71
N LEU A 456 -6.75 14.31 -25.37
CA LEU A 456 -5.63 14.56 -26.27
C LEU A 456 -5.14 13.26 -26.93
N ALA A 457 -4.88 13.34 -28.24
CA ALA A 457 -4.15 12.30 -28.96
C ALA A 457 -2.65 12.32 -28.58
N PRO A 458 -1.90 11.20 -28.73
CA PRO A 458 -0.53 11.10 -28.28
C PRO A 458 0.41 12.23 -28.71
N LYS A 459 0.33 12.69 -29.96
CA LYS A 459 1.17 13.79 -30.45
C LYS A 459 0.93 15.09 -29.70
N ALA A 460 -0.33 15.42 -29.37
CA ALA A 460 -0.66 16.59 -28.57
C ALA A 460 -0.25 16.42 -27.10
N ARG A 461 -0.31 15.18 -26.57
CA ARG A 461 0.20 14.85 -25.23
C ARG A 461 1.70 15.13 -25.13
N ALA A 462 2.49 14.67 -26.12
CA ALA A 462 3.94 14.82 -26.11
C ALA A 462 4.37 16.30 -25.98
N GLU A 463 3.80 17.18 -26.78
CA GLU A 463 4.09 18.61 -26.69
C GLU A 463 3.73 19.19 -25.32
N LEU A 464 2.57 18.82 -24.78
CA LEU A 464 2.09 19.31 -23.49
C LEU A 464 2.94 18.83 -22.33
N VAL A 465 3.27 17.52 -22.30
CA VAL A 465 4.11 16.90 -21.25
C VAL A 465 5.51 17.53 -21.24
N ILE A 466 6.15 17.64 -22.40
CA ILE A 466 7.47 18.25 -22.53
C ILE A 466 7.47 19.70 -22.04
N LYS A 467 6.48 20.48 -22.51
CA LYS A 467 6.38 21.91 -22.17
C LYS A 467 6.13 22.15 -20.69
N ASN A 468 5.19 21.39 -20.09
CA ASN A 468 4.67 21.69 -18.76
C ASN A 468 5.36 20.90 -17.63
N CYS A 469 5.83 19.67 -17.90
CA CYS A 469 6.30 18.78 -16.84
C CYS A 469 7.82 18.50 -16.89
N ALA A 470 8.49 18.67 -18.04
CA ALA A 470 9.91 18.42 -18.13
C ALA A 470 10.73 19.53 -17.46
N HIS A 471 11.81 19.15 -16.77
CA HIS A 471 12.78 20.09 -16.22
C HIS A 471 13.42 20.93 -17.33
N PRO A 472 13.69 22.23 -17.12
CA PRO A 472 14.34 23.08 -18.12
C PRO A 472 15.60 22.50 -18.74
N ASP A 473 16.47 21.88 -17.93
CA ASP A 473 17.73 21.26 -18.39
C ASP A 473 17.54 20.12 -19.42
N TYR A 474 16.36 19.53 -19.49
CA TYR A 474 16.03 18.39 -20.37
C TYR A 474 15.01 18.72 -21.44
N ARG A 475 14.30 19.84 -21.29
CA ARG A 475 13.13 20.21 -22.14
C ARG A 475 13.51 20.34 -23.61
N ASP A 476 14.60 21.02 -23.92
CA ASP A 476 15.04 21.22 -25.30
C ASP A 476 15.48 19.91 -25.95
N GLN A 477 16.13 19.03 -25.21
CA GLN A 477 16.53 17.71 -25.70
C GLN A 477 15.31 16.79 -25.96
N LEU A 478 14.32 16.81 -25.06
CA LEU A 478 13.05 16.09 -25.28
C LEU A 478 12.32 16.62 -26.50
N MET A 479 12.26 17.93 -26.67
CA MET A 479 11.61 18.54 -27.82
C MET A 479 12.34 18.22 -29.12
N ASP A 480 13.68 18.27 -29.14
CA ASP A 480 14.47 17.84 -30.29
C ASP A 480 14.21 16.37 -30.64
N TYR A 481 14.28 15.46 -29.64
CA TYR A 481 13.94 14.05 -29.83
C TYR A 481 12.54 13.88 -30.45
N TYR A 482 11.55 14.54 -29.90
CA TYR A 482 10.16 14.47 -30.38
C TYR A 482 10.04 14.98 -31.83
N GLN A 483 10.62 16.13 -32.13
CA GLN A 483 10.61 16.69 -33.49
C GLN A 483 11.33 15.83 -34.51
N ARG A 484 12.45 15.19 -34.13
CA ARG A 484 13.15 14.20 -34.99
C ARG A 484 12.30 12.96 -35.19
N SER A 485 11.64 12.44 -34.15
CA SER A 485 10.78 11.27 -34.25
C SER A 485 9.59 11.48 -35.18
N LEU A 486 9.02 12.69 -35.23
CA LEU A 486 7.97 13.07 -36.19
C LEU A 486 8.47 13.01 -37.64
N ARG A 487 9.73 13.43 -37.90
CA ARG A 487 10.32 13.40 -39.24
C ARG A 487 10.74 12.00 -39.69
N GLU A 488 11.33 11.24 -38.78
CA GLU A 488 11.89 9.89 -39.08
C GLU A 488 10.81 8.80 -39.07
N SER A 489 9.70 9.02 -38.38
CA SER A 489 8.55 8.12 -38.33
C SER A 489 7.26 8.79 -38.82
N PRO A 490 7.21 9.32 -40.04
CA PRO A 490 6.05 10.08 -40.52
C PRO A 490 4.81 9.17 -40.57
N GLY A 491 3.66 9.74 -40.23
CA GLY A 491 2.37 9.05 -40.26
C GLY A 491 2.16 8.01 -39.15
N LYS A 492 3.08 7.87 -38.18
CA LYS A 492 2.91 6.98 -37.02
C LYS A 492 2.06 7.64 -35.93
N HIS A 493 1.35 6.82 -35.13
CA HIS A 493 0.48 7.25 -34.05
C HIS A 493 1.27 7.80 -32.86
N THR A 494 2.27 7.05 -32.39
CA THR A 494 3.22 7.38 -31.33
C THR A 494 4.64 7.34 -31.88
N PRO A 495 5.10 8.42 -32.58
CA PRO A 495 6.42 8.41 -33.22
C PRO A 495 7.56 8.27 -32.23
N HIS A 496 8.46 7.31 -32.45
CA HIS A 496 9.69 7.10 -31.71
C HIS A 496 10.86 6.82 -32.65
N ILE A 497 12.07 7.19 -32.25
CA ILE A 497 13.32 6.70 -32.82
C ILE A 497 13.73 5.52 -31.94
N LEU A 498 13.36 4.30 -32.33
CA LEU A 498 13.47 3.10 -31.46
C LEU A 498 14.90 2.86 -30.95
N THR A 499 15.92 3.18 -31.75
CA THR A 499 17.32 3.04 -31.38
C THR A 499 17.79 4.09 -30.34
N GLU A 500 17.02 5.15 -30.11
CA GLU A 500 17.32 6.23 -29.18
C GLU A 500 16.35 6.30 -28.01
N ALA A 501 15.21 5.61 -28.08
CA ALA A 501 14.09 5.75 -27.14
C ALA A 501 14.51 5.51 -25.68
N LEU A 502 15.44 4.60 -25.42
CA LEU A 502 16.00 4.31 -24.09
C LEU A 502 17.44 4.79 -23.91
N SER A 503 17.96 5.61 -24.81
CA SER A 503 19.38 6.05 -24.77
C SER A 503 19.73 6.87 -23.52
N TRP A 504 18.75 7.53 -22.89
CA TRP A 504 18.97 8.29 -21.65
C TRP A 504 19.22 7.36 -20.46
N HIS A 505 18.49 6.26 -20.37
CA HIS A 505 18.68 5.22 -19.36
C HIS A 505 20.03 4.52 -19.54
N GLU A 506 20.37 4.14 -20.78
CA GLU A 506 21.67 3.55 -21.11
C GLU A 506 22.84 4.49 -20.78
N ARG A 507 22.70 5.78 -21.08
CA ARG A 507 23.70 6.80 -20.75
C ARG A 507 23.89 6.90 -19.24
N PHE A 508 22.78 6.96 -18.47
CA PHE A 508 22.86 7.01 -17.03
C PHE A 508 23.60 5.79 -16.44
N GLU A 509 23.31 4.58 -16.91
CA GLU A 509 24.01 3.36 -16.46
C GLU A 509 25.52 3.42 -16.75
N LYS A 510 25.92 4.05 -17.86
CA LYS A 510 27.34 4.18 -18.25
C LYS A 510 28.07 5.33 -17.57
N THR A 511 27.42 6.45 -17.32
CA THR A 511 28.08 7.71 -16.94
C THR A 511 27.60 8.29 -15.61
N GLY A 512 26.48 7.79 -15.06
CA GLY A 512 25.85 8.35 -13.87
C GLY A 512 24.99 9.60 -14.15
N SER A 513 24.77 9.96 -15.42
CA SER A 513 23.97 11.11 -15.83
C SER A 513 23.14 10.82 -17.10
N MET A 514 21.89 11.29 -17.16
CA MET A 514 21.10 11.33 -18.39
C MET A 514 21.45 12.53 -19.28
N LYS A 515 22.20 13.52 -18.75
CA LYS A 515 22.70 14.66 -19.53
C LYS A 515 23.74 14.19 -20.54
N PRO A 516 23.86 14.89 -21.69
CA PRO A 516 24.88 14.58 -22.69
C PRO A 516 26.28 14.63 -22.15
#